data_b8493914c3b2b9f6fcd1923e343943b1
#
_entry.id   b8493914c3b2b9f6fcd1923e343943b1
#
_cell.length_a   1.000
_cell.length_b   1.000
_cell.length_c   1.000
_cell.angle_alpha   90.00
_cell.angle_beta   90.00
_cell.angle_gamma   90.00
#
_symmetry.space_group_name_H-M   'P 1'
#
loop_
_entity.id
_entity.type
_entity.pdbx_description
1 polymer ?
#
loop_
_entity_poly.entity_id
_entity_poly.type
_entity_poly.pdbx_seq_one_letter_code
_entity_poly.pdbx_strand_id
1 'polypeptide(L)'
;MLLDILSLFPEMFPGVLGASIFKRGMEAGHVRVRLHNIRHYATDKHRTVDDYPYGGGAGMVMKCEPLFRATEWVYHMPDAPPGISQYEPPLQAIEGTPEPIPAPAGTPIILMSPQGRVFSHSVAQELARHPR
;
A
#
# COMPACT_ATOMS: atom_id res chain seq x y z
N MET A 1 -7.13 -7.81 -11.52
CA MET A 1 -7.13 -6.91 -10.34
C MET A 1 -5.69 -6.58 -9.97
N LEU A 2 -5.38 -5.31 -9.67
CA LEU A 2 -4.10 -4.87 -9.13
C LEU A 2 -4.28 -4.52 -7.65
N LEU A 3 -3.36 -4.97 -6.81
CA LEU A 3 -3.30 -4.65 -5.39
C LEU A 3 -2.00 -3.92 -5.09
N ASP A 4 -2.10 -2.70 -4.59
CA ASP A 4 -0.99 -1.95 -4.03
C ASP A 4 -1.03 -2.06 -2.51
N ILE A 5 -0.01 -2.68 -1.91
CA ILE A 5 0.08 -2.90 -0.47
C ILE A 5 1.14 -1.98 0.10
N LEU A 6 0.72 -1.01 0.91
CA LEU A 6 1.60 -0.10 1.62
C LEU A 6 1.84 -0.66 3.02
N SER A 7 3.09 -0.97 3.35
CA SER A 7 3.47 -1.58 4.63
C SER A 7 4.84 -1.08 5.09
N LEU A 8 5.10 -1.17 6.39
CA LEU A 8 6.46 -1.00 6.96
C LEU A 8 7.32 -2.26 6.80
N PHE A 9 6.68 -3.40 6.50
CA PHE A 9 7.29 -4.72 6.43
C PHE A 9 6.83 -5.46 5.15
N PRO A 10 7.14 -4.95 3.95
CA PRO A 10 6.70 -5.57 2.70
C PRO A 10 7.24 -7.00 2.52
N GLU A 11 8.37 -7.33 3.15
CA GLU A 11 8.99 -8.66 3.12
C GLU A 11 8.14 -9.78 3.75
N MET A 12 7.13 -9.43 4.54
CA MET A 12 6.22 -10.43 5.13
C MET A 12 5.23 -11.02 4.12
N PHE A 13 4.97 -10.33 3.00
CA PHE A 13 3.91 -10.70 2.07
C PHE A 13 4.29 -11.79 1.05
N PRO A 14 5.50 -11.84 0.47
CA PRO A 14 5.82 -12.78 -0.60
C PRO A 14 5.64 -14.25 -0.21
N GLY A 15 5.92 -14.61 1.04
CA GLY A 15 5.76 -15.98 1.54
C GLY A 15 4.32 -16.46 1.51
N VAL A 16 3.38 -15.60 1.86
CA VAL A 16 1.95 -15.92 1.87
C VAL A 16 1.35 -15.82 0.46
N LEU A 17 1.62 -14.70 -0.22
CA LEU A 17 1.07 -14.43 -1.54
C LEU A 17 1.65 -15.34 -2.62
N GLY A 18 2.90 -15.80 -2.46
CA GLY A 18 3.57 -16.72 -3.38
C GLY A 18 3.14 -18.19 -3.25
N ALA A 19 2.11 -18.49 -2.47
CA ALA A 19 1.67 -19.85 -2.18
C ALA A 19 0.23 -20.12 -2.62
N SER A 20 -0.09 -21.39 -2.81
CA SER A 20 -1.43 -21.94 -3.00
C SER A 20 -2.27 -21.20 -4.06
N ILE A 21 -3.50 -20.80 -3.70
CA ILE A 21 -4.47 -20.20 -4.61
C ILE A 21 -4.04 -18.81 -5.09
N PHE A 22 -3.33 -18.04 -4.26
CA PHE A 22 -2.79 -16.74 -4.64
C PHE A 22 -1.78 -16.85 -5.76
N LYS A 23 -0.81 -17.78 -5.61
CA LYS A 23 0.19 -18.06 -6.64
C LYS A 23 -0.49 -18.40 -7.98
N ARG A 24 -1.46 -19.32 -7.96
CA ARG A 24 -2.22 -19.71 -9.16
C ARG A 24 -2.97 -18.55 -9.80
N GLY A 25 -3.59 -17.67 -8.98
CA GLY A 25 -4.29 -16.48 -9.46
C GLY A 25 -3.34 -15.49 -10.13
N MET A 26 -2.12 -15.33 -9.61
CA MET A 26 -1.10 -14.47 -10.21
C MET A 26 -0.52 -15.05 -11.49
N GLU A 27 -0.22 -16.36 -11.51
CA GLU A 27 0.26 -17.06 -12.71
C GLU A 27 -0.78 -17.02 -13.85
N ALA A 28 -2.07 -17.09 -13.50
CA ALA A 28 -3.16 -16.92 -14.45
C ALA A 28 -3.43 -15.45 -14.85
N GLY A 29 -2.69 -14.47 -14.29
CA GLY A 29 -2.87 -13.06 -14.60
C GLY A 29 -4.10 -12.40 -13.98
N HIS A 30 -4.83 -13.09 -13.09
CA HIS A 30 -6.02 -12.54 -12.44
C HIS A 30 -5.69 -11.48 -11.38
N VAL A 31 -4.56 -11.65 -10.70
CA VAL A 31 -4.10 -10.75 -9.63
C VAL A 31 -2.65 -10.36 -9.88
N ARG A 32 -2.34 -9.10 -9.66
CA ARG A 32 -0.99 -8.53 -9.61
C ARG A 32 -0.83 -7.80 -8.30
N VAL A 33 0.35 -7.84 -7.70
CA VAL A 33 0.60 -7.22 -6.40
C VAL A 33 1.85 -6.36 -6.48
N ARG A 34 1.75 -5.11 -6.03
CA ARG A 34 2.90 -4.25 -5.74
C ARG A 34 3.02 -4.04 -4.25
N LEU A 35 4.22 -4.20 -3.75
CA LEU A 35 4.57 -3.99 -2.35
C LEU A 35 5.37 -2.69 -2.22
N HIS A 36 4.89 -1.79 -1.39
CA HIS A 36 5.52 -0.50 -1.13
C HIS A 36 5.97 -0.43 0.33
N ASN A 37 7.24 -0.11 0.55
CA ASN A 37 7.71 0.23 1.88
C ASN A 37 7.43 1.71 2.16
N ILE A 38 6.57 1.99 3.14
CA ILE A 38 6.19 3.36 3.50
C ILE A 38 7.42 4.21 3.87
N ARG A 39 8.49 3.59 4.41
CA ARG A 39 9.75 4.29 4.73
C ARG A 39 10.42 4.95 3.53
N HIS A 40 10.21 4.42 2.32
CA HIS A 40 10.78 4.99 1.10
C HIS A 40 10.12 6.32 0.70
N TYR A 41 9.00 6.67 1.33
CA TYR A 41 8.27 7.92 1.08
C TYR A 41 8.48 8.98 2.17
N ALA A 42 9.30 8.68 3.19
CA ALA A 42 9.75 9.66 4.17
C ALA A 42 10.89 10.50 3.59
N THR A 43 10.84 11.82 3.80
CA THR A 43 11.80 12.79 3.26
C THR A 43 12.98 13.07 4.19
N ASP A 44 12.85 12.72 5.46
CA ASP A 44 13.93 12.91 6.43
C ASP A 44 15.07 11.88 6.26
N LYS A 45 16.27 12.26 6.67
CA LYS A 45 17.50 11.44 6.55
C LYS A 45 17.35 10.04 7.17
N HIS A 46 16.55 9.92 8.20
CA HIS A 46 16.38 8.66 8.95
C HIS A 46 15.17 7.85 8.48
N ARG A 47 14.43 8.34 7.48
CA ARG A 47 13.21 7.71 6.95
C ARG A 47 12.22 7.36 8.06
N THR A 48 11.98 8.33 8.96
CA THR A 48 11.12 8.18 10.13
C THR A 48 9.66 8.15 9.73
N VAL A 49 8.94 7.11 10.12
CA VAL A 49 7.53 6.87 9.74
C VAL A 49 6.58 6.86 10.93
N ASP A 50 7.11 7.00 12.13
CA ASP A 50 6.36 6.97 13.38
C ASP A 50 6.74 8.15 14.28
N ASP A 51 5.84 8.49 15.19
CA ASP A 51 6.00 9.59 16.15
C ASP A 51 5.32 9.25 17.47
N TYR A 52 5.59 10.02 18.48
CA TYR A 52 4.92 9.89 19.77
C TYR A 52 3.44 10.26 19.67
N PRO A 53 2.55 9.55 20.39
CA PRO A 53 1.14 9.90 20.38
C PRO A 53 0.90 11.27 21.02
N TYR A 54 0.01 12.06 20.43
CA TYR A 54 -0.43 13.33 21.00
C TYR A 54 -1.05 13.09 22.38
N GLY A 55 -0.57 13.83 23.40
CA GLY A 55 -1.01 13.65 24.77
C GLY A 55 -0.22 12.64 25.58
N GLY A 56 0.81 12.01 24.99
CA GLY A 56 1.64 11.02 25.67
C GLY A 56 0.99 9.63 25.73
N GLY A 57 1.67 8.70 26.37
CA GLY A 57 1.22 7.31 26.51
C GLY A 57 2.22 6.32 25.89
N ALA A 58 1.94 5.03 26.06
CA ALA A 58 2.74 3.96 25.49
C ALA A 58 2.43 3.76 24.01
N GLY A 59 3.46 3.44 23.21
CA GLY A 59 3.33 3.14 21.80
C GLY A 59 3.73 4.32 20.90
N MET A 60 3.60 4.10 19.59
CA MET A 60 3.91 5.06 18.55
C MET A 60 2.72 5.19 17.59
N VAL A 61 2.58 6.33 16.95
CA VAL A 61 1.59 6.56 15.88
C VAL A 61 2.31 6.72 14.56
N MET A 62 1.70 6.25 13.49
CA MET A 62 2.25 6.41 12.15
C MET A 62 2.14 7.89 11.72
N LYS A 63 3.22 8.44 11.16
CA LYS A 63 3.20 9.75 10.54
C LYS A 63 2.31 9.76 9.30
N CYS A 64 1.47 10.77 9.18
CA CYS A 64 0.57 10.91 8.04
C CYS A 64 1.32 11.21 6.73
N GLU A 65 2.39 12.01 6.81
CA GLU A 65 3.11 12.49 5.63
C GLU A 65 3.67 11.37 4.74
N PRO A 66 4.46 10.38 5.24
CA PRO A 66 4.94 9.28 4.40
C PRO A 66 3.79 8.44 3.83
N LEU A 67 2.71 8.25 4.60
CA LEU A 67 1.55 7.50 4.15
C LEU A 67 0.81 8.19 3.02
N PHE A 68 0.57 9.50 3.14
CA PHE A 68 -0.08 10.28 2.08
C PHE A 68 0.77 10.33 0.82
N ARG A 69 2.08 10.57 0.93
CA ARG A 69 3.00 10.54 -0.22
C ARG A 69 2.98 9.18 -0.92
N ALA A 70 3.00 8.09 -0.15
CA ALA A 70 2.93 6.74 -0.72
C ALA A 70 1.61 6.52 -1.47
N THR A 71 0.49 6.95 -0.90
CA THR A 71 -0.83 6.81 -1.52
C THR A 71 -0.95 7.64 -2.81
N GLU A 72 -0.53 8.90 -2.78
CA GLU A 72 -0.51 9.78 -3.94
C GLU A 72 0.38 9.23 -5.05
N TRP A 73 1.57 8.74 -4.68
CA TRP A 73 2.49 8.13 -5.62
C TRP A 73 1.88 6.92 -6.34
N VAL A 74 1.21 6.04 -5.59
CA VAL A 74 0.54 4.86 -6.14
C VAL A 74 -0.47 5.23 -7.21
N TYR A 75 -1.21 6.33 -7.07
CA TYR A 75 -2.18 6.76 -8.08
C TYR A 75 -1.56 7.13 -9.42
N HIS A 76 -0.30 7.57 -9.43
CA HIS A 76 0.42 7.93 -10.67
C HIS A 76 1.12 6.74 -11.34
N MET A 77 1.20 5.61 -10.65
CA MET A 77 1.96 4.50 -11.19
C MET A 77 1.20 3.81 -12.33
N PRO A 78 1.93 3.43 -13.40
CA PRO A 78 1.38 2.59 -14.45
C PRO A 78 0.99 1.22 -13.90
N ASP A 79 0.38 0.42 -14.73
CA ASP A 79 0.03 -0.96 -14.42
C ASP A 79 1.25 -1.78 -13.98
N ALA A 80 1.05 -2.75 -13.08
CA ALA A 80 2.13 -3.57 -12.56
C ALA A 80 2.46 -4.75 -13.50
N PRO A 81 3.71 -5.22 -13.53
CA PRO A 81 4.05 -6.46 -14.19
C PRO A 81 3.32 -7.65 -13.55
N PRO A 82 3.19 -8.79 -14.24
CA PRO A 82 2.64 -10.00 -13.64
C PRO A 82 3.39 -10.44 -12.38
N GLY A 83 2.65 -10.97 -11.41
CA GLY A 83 3.21 -11.52 -10.17
C GLY A 83 3.29 -10.52 -9.02
N ILE A 84 4.28 -10.70 -8.16
CA ILE A 84 4.61 -9.83 -7.03
C ILE A 84 5.82 -8.99 -7.39
N SER A 85 5.71 -7.68 -7.27
CA SER A 85 6.82 -6.75 -7.43
C SER A 85 7.02 -5.90 -6.18
N GLN A 86 8.28 -5.62 -5.85
CA GLN A 86 8.63 -4.59 -4.87
C GLN A 86 8.94 -3.31 -5.62
N TYR A 87 8.47 -2.20 -5.11
CA TYR A 87 8.67 -0.91 -5.73
C TYR A 87 9.39 0.06 -4.77
N GLU A 88 10.43 0.66 -5.28
CA GLU A 88 11.15 1.76 -4.63
C GLU A 88 11.02 3.02 -5.51
N PRO A 89 10.42 4.10 -4.99
CA PRO A 89 10.34 5.33 -5.74
C PRO A 89 11.74 5.95 -5.92
N PRO A 90 12.02 6.62 -7.05
CA PRO A 90 13.26 7.38 -7.21
C PRO A 90 13.34 8.48 -6.13
N LEU A 91 14.48 8.60 -5.44
CA LEU A 91 14.67 9.56 -4.34
C LEU A 91 14.33 11.01 -4.76
N GLN A 92 14.69 11.40 -5.97
CA GLN A 92 14.42 12.74 -6.52
C GLN A 92 12.93 13.05 -6.70
N ALA A 93 12.09 12.04 -6.85
CA ALA A 93 10.66 12.21 -7.02
C ALA A 93 9.92 12.43 -5.70
N ILE A 94 10.55 12.10 -4.56
CA ILE A 94 9.96 12.22 -3.22
C ILE A 94 10.21 13.62 -2.63
N GLU A 95 11.27 14.32 -3.06
CA GLU A 95 11.69 15.62 -2.50
C GLU A 95 10.73 16.77 -2.86
N GLY A 96 9.90 16.62 -3.88
CA GLY A 96 8.82 17.56 -4.20
C GLY A 96 7.59 17.31 -3.34
N THR A 97 6.89 18.37 -2.92
CA THR A 97 5.52 18.21 -2.42
C THR A 97 4.64 17.91 -3.63
N PRO A 98 4.12 16.70 -3.80
CA PRO A 98 3.24 16.44 -4.92
C PRO A 98 1.99 17.30 -4.78
N GLU A 99 1.51 17.89 -5.88
CA GLU A 99 0.20 18.50 -5.85
C GLU A 99 -0.85 17.44 -5.51
N PRO A 100 -1.82 17.75 -4.62
CA PRO A 100 -2.86 16.81 -4.27
C PRO A 100 -3.61 16.36 -5.52
N ILE A 101 -3.54 15.06 -5.82
CA ILE A 101 -4.24 14.52 -6.96
C ILE A 101 -5.46 13.76 -6.46
N PRO A 102 -6.63 14.04 -7.02
CA PRO A 102 -7.81 13.28 -6.66
C PRO A 102 -7.61 11.80 -7.00
N ALA A 103 -7.96 10.92 -6.06
CA ALA A 103 -7.95 9.49 -6.29
C ALA A 103 -8.70 9.16 -7.59
N PRO A 104 -8.16 8.28 -8.45
CA PRO A 104 -8.89 7.82 -9.61
C PRO A 104 -10.27 7.28 -9.20
N ALA A 105 -11.31 7.71 -9.89
CA ALA A 105 -12.66 7.29 -9.56
C ALA A 105 -12.76 5.75 -9.58
N GLY A 106 -13.26 5.19 -8.49
CA GLY A 106 -13.47 3.75 -8.36
C GLY A 106 -12.27 2.94 -7.81
N THR A 107 -11.16 3.58 -7.41
CA THR A 107 -10.06 2.89 -6.70
C THR A 107 -10.30 2.95 -5.19
N PRO A 108 -10.62 1.84 -4.51
CA PRO A 108 -10.84 1.86 -3.07
C PRO A 108 -9.53 1.96 -2.30
N ILE A 109 -9.50 2.78 -1.25
CA ILE A 109 -8.45 2.78 -0.23
C ILE A 109 -8.95 2.00 0.98
N ILE A 110 -8.21 0.98 1.39
CA ILE A 110 -8.57 0.11 2.50
C ILE A 110 -7.54 0.27 3.61
N LEU A 111 -7.97 0.85 4.73
CA LEU A 111 -7.16 0.89 5.94
C LEU A 111 -7.47 -0.36 6.79
N MET A 112 -6.47 -1.21 6.95
CA MET A 112 -6.57 -2.38 7.85
C MET A 112 -6.47 -1.93 9.30
N SER A 113 -7.53 -2.15 10.06
CA SER A 113 -7.63 -1.71 11.46
C SER A 113 -8.40 -2.74 12.29
N PRO A 114 -8.03 -2.94 13.58
CA PRO A 114 -8.81 -3.79 14.49
C PRO A 114 -10.24 -3.30 14.73
N GLN A 115 -10.50 -2.03 14.52
CA GLN A 115 -11.82 -1.38 14.68
C GLN A 115 -12.64 -1.38 13.38
N GLY A 116 -12.08 -1.90 12.30
CA GLY A 116 -12.69 -1.90 10.98
C GLY A 116 -13.83 -2.92 10.84
N ARG A 117 -14.52 -2.84 9.71
CA ARG A 117 -15.50 -3.86 9.29
C ARG A 117 -14.80 -5.21 9.11
N VAL A 118 -15.38 -6.28 9.69
CA VAL A 118 -14.83 -7.63 9.52
C VAL A 118 -14.79 -8.01 8.03
N PHE A 119 -13.64 -8.49 7.58
CA PHE A 119 -13.49 -8.98 6.22
C PHE A 119 -14.28 -10.28 6.04
N SER A 120 -15.32 -10.23 5.21
CA SER A 120 -16.22 -11.33 4.93
C SER A 120 -16.22 -11.66 3.43
N HIS A 121 -16.84 -12.78 3.07
CA HIS A 121 -17.02 -13.17 1.67
C HIS A 121 -17.72 -12.09 0.84
N SER A 122 -18.75 -11.43 1.39
CA SER A 122 -19.46 -10.35 0.72
C SER A 122 -18.57 -9.13 0.48
N VAL A 123 -17.72 -8.77 1.45
CA VAL A 123 -16.73 -7.69 1.29
C VAL A 123 -15.71 -8.05 0.21
N ALA A 124 -15.23 -9.30 0.19
CA ALA A 124 -14.32 -9.76 -0.84
C ALA A 124 -14.93 -9.68 -2.24
N GLN A 125 -16.20 -10.06 -2.40
CA GLN A 125 -16.91 -9.94 -3.68
C GLN A 125 -17.14 -8.48 -4.10
N GLU A 126 -17.41 -7.60 -3.16
CA GLU A 126 -17.52 -6.15 -3.40
C GLU A 126 -16.19 -5.62 -3.97
N LEU A 127 -15.08 -5.88 -3.27
CA LEU A 127 -13.75 -5.40 -3.66
C LEU A 127 -13.25 -6.03 -4.97
N ALA A 128 -13.56 -7.28 -5.24
CA ALA A 128 -13.16 -7.96 -6.48
C ALA A 128 -13.74 -7.32 -7.77
N ARG A 129 -14.73 -6.43 -7.65
CA ARG A 129 -15.29 -5.69 -8.79
C ARG A 129 -14.42 -4.52 -9.23
N HIS A 130 -13.48 -4.10 -8.38
CA HIS A 130 -12.59 -3.01 -8.71
C HIS A 130 -11.38 -3.53 -9.49
N PRO A 131 -10.94 -2.83 -10.55
CA PRO A 131 -9.77 -3.23 -11.34
C PRO A 131 -8.46 -2.99 -10.57
N ARG A 132 -8.49 -2.02 -9.65
CA ARG A 132 -7.38 -1.61 -8.79
C ARG A 132 -7.93 -1.14 -7.44
#